data_3be976c16a6bc4edb7a897c9a15d1a80
#
_entry.id   3be976c16a6bc4edb7a897c9a15d1a80
#
_cell.length_a   1.000
_cell.length_b   1.000
_cell.length_c   1.000
_cell.angle_alpha   90.00
_cell.angle_beta   90.00
_cell.angle_gamma   90.00
#
_symmetry.space_group_name_H-M   'P 1'
#
loop_
_entity.id
_entity.type
_entity.pdbx_description
1 polymer ?
#
loop_
_entity_poly.entity_id
_entity_poly.type
_entity_poly.pdbx_seq_one_letter_code
_entity_poly.pdbx_strand_id
1 'polypeptide(L)'
;SIAVKKKVYFESIHSKMKTFSPDSMAIFALVTAGGINVAGDAKPVRNTNIARYGKERILSHAAQIDVYLAQSGAMNRPTVSMIKAEPGFNVIKAVDNDQIFIIDEQIVSRPTLRLLEGIHEIGKILYPDVFNENANKILMRKLSDQES
;
A
#
# COMPACT_ATOMS: atom_id res chain seq x y z
N SER A 1 -14.47 7.31 -12.02
CA SER A 1 -14.73 6.64 -10.74
C SER A 1 -14.14 5.23 -10.72
N ILE A 2 -13.76 4.77 -9.54
CA ILE A 2 -13.20 3.43 -9.35
C ILE A 2 -14.35 2.47 -9.05
N ALA A 3 -14.72 1.63 -10.02
CA ALA A 3 -15.84 0.70 -9.90
C ALA A 3 -15.53 -0.46 -8.95
N VAL A 4 -14.28 -0.97 -8.98
CA VAL A 4 -13.82 -2.07 -8.13
C VAL A 4 -12.55 -1.63 -7.42
N LYS A 5 -12.58 -1.66 -6.09
CA LYS A 5 -11.42 -1.28 -5.29
C LYS A 5 -10.45 -2.43 -5.13
N LYS A 6 -9.17 -2.13 -5.25
CA LYS A 6 -8.09 -3.10 -5.04
C LYS A 6 -7.96 -3.45 -3.57
N LYS A 7 -7.82 -4.75 -3.29
CA LYS A 7 -7.57 -5.27 -1.95
C LYS A 7 -6.07 -5.37 -1.72
N VAL A 8 -5.62 -4.85 -0.61
CA VAL A 8 -4.19 -4.63 -0.34
C VAL A 8 -3.81 -5.22 1.00
N TYR A 9 -2.69 -5.93 1.03
CA TYR A 9 -1.99 -6.23 2.27
C TYR A 9 -0.84 -5.21 2.41
N PHE A 10 -0.78 -4.52 3.54
CA PHE A 10 0.25 -3.50 3.79
C PHE A 10 1.18 -3.98 4.90
N GLU A 11 2.36 -4.45 4.52
CA GLU A 11 3.39 -4.94 5.43
C GLU A 11 4.06 -3.81 6.19
N SER A 12 4.17 -3.94 7.50
CA SER A 12 5.00 -3.04 8.32
C SER A 12 6.36 -3.67 8.66
N ILE A 13 6.38 -4.95 9.05
CA ILE A 13 7.62 -5.68 9.39
C ILE A 13 7.54 -7.08 8.80
N HIS A 14 8.39 -7.35 7.80
CA HIS A 14 8.39 -8.63 7.09
C HIS A 14 8.80 -9.80 7.97
N SER A 15 9.91 -9.66 8.70
CA SER A 15 10.47 -10.74 9.51
C SER A 15 9.51 -11.24 10.59
N LYS A 16 8.57 -10.41 11.03
CA LYS A 16 7.60 -10.73 12.08
C LYS A 16 6.18 -10.86 11.57
N MET A 17 5.98 -10.82 10.23
CA MET A 17 4.67 -10.91 9.59
C MET A 17 3.64 -9.95 10.21
N LYS A 18 4.07 -8.70 10.43
CA LYS A 18 3.22 -7.65 10.99
C LYS A 18 2.76 -6.68 9.93
N THR A 19 1.53 -6.23 10.08
CA THR A 19 0.92 -5.19 9.25
C THR A 19 0.81 -3.90 10.05
N PHE A 20 0.20 -2.88 9.46
CA PHE A 20 -0.12 -1.64 10.15
C PHE A 20 -1.46 -1.76 10.89
N SER A 21 -1.56 -1.07 12.02
CA SER A 21 -2.84 -0.96 12.75
C SER A 21 -3.91 -0.37 11.84
N PRO A 22 -5.15 -0.89 11.90
CA PRO A 22 -6.24 -0.37 11.05
C PRO A 22 -6.52 1.12 11.20
N ASP A 23 -6.18 1.71 12.34
CA ASP A 23 -6.34 3.15 12.60
C ASP A 23 -5.05 3.95 12.42
N SER A 24 -4.01 3.36 11.85
CA SER A 24 -2.74 4.03 11.58
C SER A 24 -2.83 5.02 10.42
N MET A 25 -1.86 5.95 10.35
CA MET A 25 -1.75 6.87 9.22
C MET A 25 -1.49 6.14 7.90
N ALA A 26 -0.73 5.05 7.93
CA ALA A 26 -0.46 4.26 6.73
C ALA A 26 -1.76 3.68 6.15
N ILE A 27 -2.64 3.15 6.99
CA ILE A 27 -3.94 2.62 6.54
C ILE A 27 -4.88 3.76 6.13
N PHE A 28 -4.84 4.89 6.82
CA PHE A 28 -5.55 6.08 6.38
C PHE A 28 -5.14 6.47 4.94
N ALA A 29 -3.83 6.49 4.66
CA ALA A 29 -3.32 6.79 3.33
C ALA A 29 -3.79 5.77 2.29
N LEU A 30 -3.75 4.49 2.63
CA LEU A 30 -4.21 3.41 1.75
C LEU A 30 -5.71 3.58 1.39
N VAL A 31 -6.54 3.79 2.39
CA VAL A 31 -7.99 3.92 2.20
C VAL A 31 -8.32 5.21 1.42
N THR A 32 -7.64 6.30 1.74
CA THR A 32 -7.81 7.58 1.03
C THR A 32 -7.40 7.46 -0.45
N ALA A 33 -6.38 6.65 -0.74
CA ALA A 33 -5.95 6.38 -2.11
C ALA A 33 -6.89 5.40 -2.86
N GLY A 34 -7.92 4.90 -2.21
CA GLY A 34 -8.92 4.02 -2.82
C GLY A 34 -8.70 2.53 -2.62
N GLY A 35 -7.78 2.14 -1.73
CA GLY A 35 -7.55 0.72 -1.42
C GLY A 35 -8.46 0.18 -0.32
N ILE A 36 -8.54 -1.14 -0.27
CA ILE A 36 -9.19 -1.87 0.82
C ILE A 36 -8.11 -2.61 1.59
N ASN A 37 -8.06 -2.42 2.90
CA ASN A 37 -7.12 -3.13 3.77
C ASN A 37 -7.64 -4.54 4.07
N VAL A 38 -6.97 -5.58 3.56
CA VAL A 38 -7.38 -6.97 3.84
C VAL A 38 -7.18 -7.35 5.31
N ALA A 39 -6.30 -6.66 6.01
CA ALA A 39 -5.98 -6.91 7.41
C ALA A 39 -6.74 -5.97 8.35
N GLY A 40 -7.98 -5.62 8.01
CA GLY A 40 -8.81 -4.73 8.84
C GLY A 40 -9.12 -5.28 10.23
N ASP A 41 -8.99 -6.57 10.41
CA ASP A 41 -9.18 -7.27 11.70
C ASP A 41 -7.87 -7.46 12.49
N ALA A 42 -6.77 -6.87 12.05
CA ALA A 42 -5.48 -6.99 12.72
C ALA A 42 -5.52 -6.33 14.10
N LYS A 43 -4.84 -6.96 15.08
CA LYS A 43 -4.83 -6.49 16.46
C LYS A 43 -3.65 -5.55 16.70
N PRO A 44 -3.90 -4.27 17.01
CA PRO A 44 -2.84 -3.30 17.27
C PRO A 44 -1.92 -3.74 18.40
N VAL A 45 -0.62 -3.48 18.21
CA VAL A 45 0.35 -3.56 19.29
C VAL A 45 0.28 -2.23 20.04
N ARG A 46 0.08 -2.31 21.35
CA ARG A 46 -0.13 -1.14 22.22
C ARG A 46 0.93 -0.07 22.00
N ASN A 47 0.49 1.18 21.83
CA ASN A 47 1.35 2.37 21.67
C ASN A 47 2.21 2.34 20.39
N THR A 48 1.80 1.61 19.36
CA THR A 48 2.49 1.59 18.07
C THR A 48 1.50 1.68 16.93
N ASN A 49 2.01 1.95 15.72
CA ASN A 49 1.23 1.92 14.48
C ASN A 49 1.19 0.51 13.87
N ILE A 50 1.74 -0.47 14.57
CA ILE A 50 1.94 -1.83 14.09
C ILE A 50 0.84 -2.73 14.64
N ALA A 51 0.40 -3.70 13.85
CA ALA A 51 -0.57 -4.70 14.27
C ALA A 51 -0.04 -6.09 13.98
N ARG A 52 -0.33 -7.02 14.88
CA ARG A 52 0.00 -8.43 14.70
C ARG A 52 -0.94 -9.05 13.68
N TYR A 53 -0.40 -9.87 12.82
CA TYR A 53 -1.23 -10.62 11.87
C TYR A 53 -0.78 -12.07 11.75
N GLY A 54 0.42 -12.30 11.22
CA GLY A 54 0.99 -13.64 11.06
C GLY A 54 0.79 -14.20 9.67
N LYS A 55 1.69 -15.12 9.30
CA LYS A 55 1.70 -15.70 7.95
C LYS A 55 0.39 -16.42 7.61
N GLU A 56 -0.15 -17.19 8.55
CA GLU A 56 -1.38 -17.96 8.29
C GLU A 56 -2.55 -17.05 7.90
N ARG A 57 -2.70 -15.93 8.60
CA ARG A 57 -3.77 -14.98 8.31
C ARG A 57 -3.54 -14.25 6.98
N ILE A 58 -2.30 -13.91 6.67
CA ILE A 58 -1.96 -13.35 5.36
C ILE A 58 -2.35 -14.35 4.27
N LEU A 59 -1.96 -15.60 4.42
CA LEU A 59 -2.24 -16.65 3.42
C LEU A 59 -3.73 -16.99 3.34
N SER A 60 -4.49 -16.78 4.41
CA SER A 60 -5.96 -16.96 4.36
C SER A 60 -6.62 -15.98 3.39
N HIS A 61 -5.99 -14.87 3.09
CA HIS A 61 -6.46 -13.88 2.11
C HIS A 61 -5.71 -13.94 0.78
N ALA A 62 -4.90 -14.97 0.55
CA ALA A 62 -3.97 -15.05 -0.58
C ALA A 62 -4.64 -14.76 -1.94
N ALA A 63 -5.80 -15.36 -2.19
CA ALA A 63 -6.53 -15.19 -3.45
C ALA A 63 -7.14 -13.79 -3.62
N GLN A 64 -7.25 -13.03 -2.54
CA GLN A 64 -7.93 -11.73 -2.52
C GLN A 64 -6.96 -10.56 -2.52
N ILE A 65 -5.67 -10.78 -2.23
CA ILE A 65 -4.68 -9.71 -2.20
C ILE A 65 -4.30 -9.34 -3.62
N ASP A 66 -4.82 -8.22 -4.10
CA ASP A 66 -4.53 -7.70 -5.44
C ASP A 66 -3.15 -7.02 -5.50
N VAL A 67 -2.75 -6.37 -4.41
CA VAL A 67 -1.48 -5.64 -4.31
C VAL A 67 -0.87 -5.89 -2.93
N TYR A 68 0.43 -6.13 -2.93
CA TYR A 68 1.24 -6.27 -1.72
C TYR A 68 2.10 -5.02 -1.59
N LEU A 69 1.81 -4.21 -0.58
CA LEU A 69 2.63 -3.04 -0.24
C LEU A 69 3.51 -3.38 0.95
N ALA A 70 4.77 -2.94 0.91
CA ALA A 70 5.69 -3.06 2.03
C ALA A 70 6.35 -1.72 2.29
N GLN A 71 6.33 -1.27 3.53
CA GLN A 71 7.04 -0.04 3.88
C GLN A 71 8.53 -0.32 4.07
N SER A 72 9.35 0.63 3.65
CA SER A 72 10.79 0.62 3.89
C SER A 72 11.18 1.74 4.83
N GLY A 73 11.85 1.40 5.92
CA GLY A 73 12.28 2.34 6.94
C GLY A 73 13.35 1.72 7.84
N ALA A 74 13.56 2.32 9.01
CA ALA A 74 14.63 1.91 9.91
C ALA A 74 14.48 0.46 10.40
N MET A 75 13.24 0.01 10.61
CA MET A 75 12.96 -1.31 11.19
C MET A 75 12.55 -2.36 10.15
N ASN A 76 12.38 -1.98 8.91
CA ASN A 76 11.97 -2.89 7.83
C ASN A 76 12.63 -2.45 6.53
N ARG A 77 13.43 -3.32 5.92
CA ARG A 77 14.09 -3.03 4.65
C ARG A 77 13.80 -4.17 3.67
N PRO A 78 12.54 -4.30 3.26
CA PRO A 78 12.16 -5.38 2.36
C PRO A 78 12.64 -5.10 0.93
N THR A 79 12.81 -6.17 0.19
CA THR A 79 12.95 -6.10 -1.27
C THR A 79 11.84 -6.94 -1.89
N VAL A 80 11.55 -6.67 -3.15
CA VAL A 80 10.57 -7.48 -3.90
C VAL A 80 11.03 -8.95 -3.91
N SER A 81 12.33 -9.19 -4.10
CA SER A 81 12.88 -10.55 -4.10
C SER A 81 12.69 -11.27 -2.77
N MET A 82 12.87 -10.59 -1.65
CA MET A 82 12.64 -11.18 -0.31
C MET A 82 11.20 -11.59 -0.12
N ILE A 83 10.27 -10.76 -0.55
CA ILE A 83 8.83 -11.03 -0.42
C ILE A 83 8.45 -12.22 -1.31
N LYS A 84 8.94 -12.25 -2.54
CA LYS A 84 8.72 -13.38 -3.47
C LYS A 84 9.31 -14.69 -2.95
N ALA A 85 10.44 -14.62 -2.26
CA ALA A 85 11.15 -15.80 -1.76
C ALA A 85 10.57 -16.34 -0.45
N GLU A 86 9.67 -15.59 0.21
CA GLU A 86 9.08 -16.05 1.47
C GLU A 86 8.30 -17.33 1.27
N PRO A 87 8.64 -18.41 2.03
CA PRO A 87 7.93 -19.68 1.88
C PRO A 87 6.42 -19.53 2.02
N GLY A 88 5.68 -20.06 1.05
CA GLY A 88 4.22 -20.00 1.00
C GLY A 88 3.67 -18.77 0.30
N PHE A 89 4.44 -17.72 0.09
CA PHE A 89 3.93 -16.47 -0.51
C PHE A 89 3.63 -16.57 -2.01
N ASN A 90 4.13 -17.61 -2.68
CA ASN A 90 3.84 -17.82 -4.09
C ASN A 90 2.34 -18.04 -4.39
N VAL A 91 1.52 -18.37 -3.37
CA VAL A 91 0.07 -18.53 -3.55
C VAL A 91 -0.68 -17.20 -3.46
N ILE A 92 -0.03 -16.14 -3.00
CA ILE A 92 -0.63 -14.80 -2.92
C ILE A 92 -0.79 -14.25 -4.34
N LYS A 93 -2.03 -13.87 -4.69
CA LYS A 93 -2.34 -13.34 -6.02
C LYS A 93 -1.39 -12.20 -6.44
N ALA A 94 -1.14 -11.25 -5.56
CA ALA A 94 -0.25 -10.12 -5.83
C ALA A 94 1.20 -10.56 -6.10
N VAL A 95 1.67 -11.59 -5.39
CA VAL A 95 3.03 -12.12 -5.59
C VAL A 95 3.13 -12.83 -6.92
N ASP A 96 2.14 -13.65 -7.25
CA ASP A 96 2.08 -14.38 -8.53
C ASP A 96 2.00 -13.42 -9.72
N ASN A 97 1.33 -12.29 -9.56
CA ASN A 97 1.12 -11.30 -10.61
C ASN A 97 2.15 -10.16 -10.60
N ASP A 98 3.21 -10.26 -9.83
CA ASP A 98 4.25 -9.24 -9.70
C ASP A 98 3.71 -7.87 -9.25
N GLN A 99 2.68 -7.86 -8.41
CA GLN A 99 2.09 -6.65 -7.86
C GLN A 99 2.61 -6.41 -6.43
N ILE A 100 3.92 -6.32 -6.30
CA ILE A 100 4.63 -6.05 -5.04
C ILE A 100 5.32 -4.71 -5.17
N PHE A 101 5.06 -3.79 -4.22
CA PHE A 101 5.62 -2.43 -4.26
C PHE A 101 6.16 -2.04 -2.90
N ILE A 102 7.31 -1.37 -2.91
CA ILE A 102 7.95 -0.85 -1.70
C ILE A 102 7.67 0.65 -1.62
N ILE A 103 7.25 1.11 -0.45
CA ILE A 103 6.96 2.53 -0.23
C ILE A 103 7.75 3.04 0.99
N ASP A 104 8.22 4.29 0.91
CA ASP A 104 9.00 4.91 1.98
C ASP A 104 8.11 5.16 3.21
N GLU A 105 8.56 4.71 4.37
CA GLU A 105 7.90 4.94 5.65
C GLU A 105 7.60 6.42 5.90
N GLN A 106 8.48 7.31 5.49
CA GLN A 106 8.35 8.73 5.78
C GLN A 106 7.12 9.38 5.13
N ILE A 107 6.64 8.83 4.03
CA ILE A 107 5.50 9.40 3.34
C ILE A 107 4.16 8.76 3.74
N VAL A 108 4.16 7.74 4.59
CA VAL A 108 2.92 7.05 5.00
C VAL A 108 2.71 6.95 6.51
N SER A 109 3.76 7.15 7.32
CA SER A 109 3.68 6.89 8.76
C SER A 109 3.54 8.12 9.64
N ARG A 110 3.54 9.32 9.07
CA ARG A 110 3.52 10.58 9.83
C ARG A 110 2.46 11.54 9.30
N PRO A 111 1.75 12.28 10.19
CA PRO A 111 0.74 13.25 9.79
C PRO A 111 1.41 14.56 9.34
N THR A 112 2.18 14.51 8.27
CA THR A 112 2.87 15.66 7.68
C THR A 112 2.36 15.90 6.27
N LEU A 113 2.80 17.00 5.63
CA LEU A 113 2.49 17.25 4.23
C LEU A 113 2.96 16.12 3.32
N ARG A 114 3.99 15.38 3.72
CA ARG A 114 4.47 14.22 2.96
C ARG A 114 3.46 13.07 2.90
N LEU A 115 2.47 13.06 3.80
CA LEU A 115 1.39 12.07 3.72
C LEU A 115 0.60 12.22 2.43
N LEU A 116 0.49 13.44 1.89
CA LEU A 116 -0.13 13.66 0.58
C LEU A 116 0.67 12.98 -0.55
N GLU A 117 2.01 13.01 -0.46
CA GLU A 117 2.85 12.24 -1.38
C GLU A 117 2.57 10.74 -1.26
N GLY A 118 2.42 10.25 -0.03
CA GLY A 118 2.12 8.83 0.24
C GLY A 118 0.78 8.41 -0.37
N ILE A 119 -0.24 9.21 -0.17
CA ILE A 119 -1.57 8.96 -0.74
C ILE A 119 -1.50 8.92 -2.27
N HIS A 120 -0.80 9.89 -2.87
CA HIS A 120 -0.64 9.97 -4.32
C HIS A 120 0.15 8.77 -4.86
N GLU A 121 1.24 8.40 -4.18
CA GLU A 121 2.08 7.27 -4.58
C GLU A 121 1.30 5.95 -4.52
N ILE A 122 0.56 5.72 -3.45
CA ILE A 122 -0.30 4.53 -3.33
C ILE A 122 -1.35 4.54 -4.44
N GLY A 123 -1.98 5.70 -4.69
CA GLY A 123 -2.98 5.82 -5.75
C GLY A 123 -2.43 5.44 -7.11
N LYS A 124 -1.22 5.88 -7.44
CA LYS A 124 -0.54 5.53 -8.69
C LYS A 124 -0.26 4.03 -8.78
N ILE A 125 0.12 3.40 -7.67
CA ILE A 125 0.38 1.96 -7.61
C ILE A 125 -0.92 1.18 -7.86
N LEU A 126 -2.00 1.56 -7.19
CA LEU A 126 -3.27 0.83 -7.27
C LEU A 126 -4.01 1.08 -8.60
N TYR A 127 -3.99 2.32 -9.06
CA TYR A 127 -4.76 2.76 -10.22
C TYR A 127 -3.94 3.62 -11.16
N PRO A 128 -2.90 3.06 -11.80
CA PRO A 128 -1.97 3.87 -12.62
C PRO A 128 -2.66 4.61 -13.77
N ASP A 129 -3.65 4.00 -14.41
CA ASP A 129 -4.34 4.61 -15.54
C ASP A 129 -5.14 5.84 -15.13
N VAL A 130 -5.84 5.77 -14.00
CA VAL A 130 -6.64 6.88 -13.46
C VAL A 130 -5.74 8.06 -13.10
N PHE A 131 -4.62 7.82 -12.42
CA PHE A 131 -3.70 8.87 -11.98
C PHE A 131 -2.95 9.50 -13.16
N ASN A 132 -2.55 8.73 -14.15
CA ASN A 132 -1.92 9.26 -15.36
C ASN A 132 -2.90 10.12 -16.15
N GLU A 133 -4.14 9.70 -16.30
CA GLU A 133 -5.18 10.47 -16.98
C GLU A 133 -5.43 11.82 -16.30
N ASN A 134 -5.54 11.83 -14.97
CA ASN A 134 -5.74 13.05 -14.20
C ASN A 134 -4.52 13.99 -14.33
N ALA A 135 -3.31 13.47 -14.31
CA ALA A 135 -2.09 14.25 -14.49
C ALA A 135 -2.09 14.92 -15.87
N ASN A 136 -2.47 14.19 -16.91
CA ASN A 136 -2.56 14.72 -18.28
C ASN A 136 -3.63 15.81 -18.38
N LYS A 137 -4.78 15.64 -17.74
CA LYS A 137 -5.84 16.66 -17.72
C LYS A 137 -5.36 17.94 -17.04
N ILE A 138 -4.64 17.84 -15.92
CA ILE A 138 -4.09 19.00 -15.22
C ILE A 138 -3.06 19.70 -16.09
N LEU A 139 -2.17 18.96 -16.75
CA LEU A 139 -1.16 19.51 -17.63
C LEU A 139 -1.80 20.25 -18.80
N MET A 140 -2.79 19.64 -19.46
CA MET A 140 -3.50 20.26 -20.59
C MET A 140 -4.20 21.54 -20.17
N ARG A 141 -4.79 21.57 -18.97
CA ARG A 141 -5.43 22.78 -18.45
C ARG A 141 -4.44 23.89 -18.21
N LYS A 142 -3.26 23.59 -17.65
CA LYS A 142 -2.20 24.57 -17.44
C LYS A 142 -1.67 25.15 -18.76
N LEU A 143 -1.50 24.29 -19.76
CA LEU A 143 -1.05 24.75 -21.09
C LEU A 143 -2.09 25.66 -21.74
N SER A 144 -3.36 25.31 -21.63
CA SER A 144 -4.46 26.14 -22.15
C SER A 144 -4.50 27.52 -21.47
N ASP A 145 -4.27 27.59 -20.18
CA ASP A 145 -4.26 28.86 -19.42
C ASP A 145 -3.08 29.76 -19.81
N GLN A 146 -1.98 29.17 -20.28
CA GLN A 146 -0.82 29.97 -20.78
C GLN A 146 -1.02 30.56 -22.15
N GLU A 147 -1.92 30.03 -22.94
CA GLU A 147 -2.22 30.49 -24.28
C GLU A 147 -3.26 31.63 -24.35
N SER A 148 -3.96 31.86 -23.25
CA SER A 148 -5.01 32.89 -23.19
C SER A 148 -4.52 34.26 -22.69
#